data_65d64e60195828da2d73a785a2707beb
#
_entry.id   65d64e60195828da2d73a785a2707beb
#
_cell.length_a   1.000
_cell.length_b   1.000
_cell.length_c   1.000
_cell.angle_alpha   90.00
_cell.angle_beta   90.00
_cell.angle_gamma   90.00
#
_symmetry.space_group_name_H-M   'P 1'
#
loop_
_entity.id
_entity.type
_entity.pdbx_description
1 polymer ?
#
loop_
_entity_poly.entity_id
_entity_poly.type
_entity_poly.pdbx_seq_one_letter_code
_entity_poly.pdbx_strand_id
1 'polypeptide(L)'
;MKRRKFLQNVALGGVAAGAATVIAAPAIAAGNKEMTIVSTWPRDFPGLGISAQRLAARITELSEGRITTKYFAAGERVGAFDSFDEVANGNSNAYIAADYYWKGKHEATQFFAAVPFGLTAGEMAASLITCIFSSIK
;
A
#
# COMPACT_ATOMS: atom_id res chain seq x y z
N MET A 1 -23.64 32.32 -50.87
CA MET A 1 -22.90 32.75 -49.65
C MET A 1 -21.49 33.16 -50.05
N LYS A 2 -21.06 34.40 -49.76
CA LYS A 2 -19.75 34.88 -50.21
C LYS A 2 -18.64 34.33 -49.29
N ARG A 3 -17.64 33.61 -49.84
CA ARG A 3 -16.53 32.98 -49.11
C ARG A 3 -15.85 33.92 -48.10
N ARG A 4 -15.85 35.21 -48.35
CA ARG A 4 -15.27 36.24 -47.50
C ARG A 4 -15.98 36.40 -46.14
N LYS A 5 -17.30 36.19 -46.09
CA LYS A 5 -18.07 36.25 -44.83
C LYS A 5 -17.84 34.99 -43.96
N PHE A 6 -17.58 33.83 -44.56
CA PHE A 6 -17.26 32.60 -43.83
C PHE A 6 -15.91 32.72 -43.10
N LEU A 7 -14.90 33.25 -43.80
CA LEU A 7 -13.57 33.45 -43.20
C LEU A 7 -13.55 34.49 -42.08
N GLN A 8 -14.36 35.53 -42.19
CA GLN A 8 -14.49 36.55 -41.12
C GLN A 8 -15.18 35.97 -39.86
N ASN A 9 -16.14 35.12 -40.02
CA ASN A 9 -16.80 34.46 -38.86
C ASN A 9 -15.94 33.39 -38.19
N VAL A 10 -15.07 32.70 -38.94
CA VAL A 10 -14.09 31.75 -38.39
C VAL A 10 -13.00 32.47 -37.62
N ALA A 11 -12.55 33.65 -38.10
CA ALA A 11 -11.53 34.43 -37.38
C ALA A 11 -12.03 35.02 -36.04
N LEU A 12 -13.32 35.36 -35.94
CA LEU A 12 -13.93 35.86 -34.70
C LEU A 12 -14.30 34.75 -33.73
N GLY A 13 -14.58 33.54 -34.22
CA GLY A 13 -14.82 32.35 -33.37
C GLY A 13 -13.55 31.72 -32.79
N GLY A 14 -12.42 31.91 -33.46
CA GLY A 14 -11.14 31.31 -33.04
C GLY A 14 -10.49 31.95 -31.82
N VAL A 15 -10.80 33.21 -31.53
CA VAL A 15 -10.20 33.95 -30.39
C VAL A 15 -10.91 33.65 -29.07
N ALA A 16 -12.17 33.23 -29.10
CA ALA A 16 -12.91 32.88 -27.90
C ALA A 16 -12.65 31.43 -27.41
N ALA A 17 -12.13 30.57 -28.28
CA ALA A 17 -11.78 29.18 -27.91
C ALA A 17 -10.38 28.99 -27.34
N GLY A 18 -9.52 30.03 -27.42
CA GLY A 18 -8.12 29.96 -26.96
C GLY A 18 -7.89 30.21 -25.48
N ALA A 19 -8.92 30.59 -24.72
CA ALA A 19 -8.79 30.95 -23.31
C ALA A 19 -9.17 29.82 -22.31
N ALA A 20 -9.52 28.63 -22.78
CA ALA A 20 -9.97 27.55 -21.93
C ALA A 20 -9.20 26.23 -22.15
N THR A 21 -7.93 26.29 -22.56
CA THR A 21 -7.02 25.18 -22.29
C THR A 21 -6.56 25.29 -20.84
N VAL A 22 -7.48 25.19 -19.89
CA VAL A 22 -7.16 24.65 -18.59
C VAL A 22 -6.62 23.26 -18.94
N ILE A 23 -5.31 23.11 -18.90
CA ILE A 23 -4.67 21.79 -18.86
C ILE A 23 -5.34 21.12 -17.67
N ALA A 24 -6.37 20.30 -17.94
CA ALA A 24 -6.93 19.43 -16.93
C ALA A 24 -5.75 18.60 -16.47
N ALA A 25 -5.19 18.96 -15.31
CA ALA A 25 -4.24 18.12 -14.63
C ALA A 25 -4.87 16.72 -14.65
N PRO A 26 -4.13 15.67 -15.05
CA PRO A 26 -4.70 14.34 -15.06
C PRO A 26 -5.37 14.17 -13.71
N ALA A 27 -6.67 13.96 -13.69
CA ALA A 27 -7.39 13.58 -12.49
C ALA A 27 -6.81 12.21 -12.13
N ILE A 28 -5.68 12.24 -11.40
CA ILE A 28 -5.24 11.07 -10.66
C ILE A 28 -6.46 10.78 -9.81
N ALA A 29 -7.14 9.69 -10.12
CA ALA A 29 -8.26 9.22 -9.32
C ALA A 29 -7.69 8.98 -7.91
N ALA A 30 -7.72 10.03 -7.11
CA ALA A 30 -7.36 10.00 -5.70
C ALA A 30 -8.52 9.33 -4.96
N GLY A 31 -8.84 8.10 -5.37
CA GLY A 31 -9.69 7.22 -4.60
C GLY A 31 -8.89 6.86 -3.36
N ASN A 32 -9.31 7.37 -2.20
CA ASN A 32 -8.78 6.90 -0.92
C ASN A 32 -8.95 5.38 -0.88
N LYS A 33 -7.83 4.66 -0.86
CA LYS A 33 -7.83 3.20 -0.74
C LYS A 33 -7.83 2.83 0.73
N GLU A 34 -8.69 1.90 1.09
CA GLU A 34 -8.66 1.30 2.42
C GLU A 34 -7.77 0.06 2.38
N MET A 35 -6.85 -0.04 3.35
CA MET A 35 -5.99 -1.19 3.54
C MET A 35 -6.26 -1.81 4.90
N THR A 36 -6.70 -3.06 4.91
CA THR A 36 -6.92 -3.82 6.12
C THR A 36 -5.71 -4.69 6.44
N ILE A 37 -5.17 -4.54 7.65
CA ILE A 37 -4.07 -5.35 8.18
C ILE A 37 -4.56 -6.12 9.38
N VAL A 38 -4.38 -7.43 9.40
CA VAL A 38 -4.66 -8.31 10.54
C VAL A 38 -3.37 -8.80 11.17
N SER A 39 -3.35 -8.99 12.47
CA SER A 39 -2.15 -9.41 13.21
C SER A 39 -2.40 -10.66 14.03
N THR A 40 -1.35 -11.46 14.16
CA THR A 40 -1.32 -12.64 15.04
C THR A 40 -1.11 -12.24 16.51
N TRP A 41 -0.63 -11.01 16.78
CA TRP A 41 -0.33 -10.56 18.14
C TRP A 41 -1.44 -9.67 18.70
N PRO A 42 -1.62 -9.70 20.03
CA PRO A 42 -2.55 -8.81 20.73
C PRO A 42 -2.20 -7.33 20.51
N ARG A 43 -3.19 -6.48 20.71
CA ARG A 43 -2.99 -5.02 20.71
C ARG A 43 -2.03 -4.64 21.83
N ASP A 44 -1.15 -3.68 21.55
CA ASP A 44 -0.14 -3.17 22.50
C ASP A 44 0.86 -4.22 23.02
N PHE A 45 0.92 -5.40 22.38
CA PHE A 45 1.92 -6.39 22.73
C PHE A 45 3.33 -5.79 22.54
N PRO A 46 4.21 -5.82 23.57
CA PRO A 46 5.53 -5.21 23.51
C PRO A 46 6.36 -5.66 22.31
N GLY A 47 6.91 -4.72 21.59
CA GLY A 47 7.67 -4.96 20.37
C GLY A 47 6.77 -5.24 19.16
N LEU A 48 6.21 -6.41 19.05
CA LEU A 48 5.54 -6.88 17.83
C LEU A 48 4.20 -6.19 17.57
N GLY A 49 3.30 -6.13 18.55
CA GLY A 49 2.00 -5.47 18.42
C GLY A 49 2.14 -3.96 18.25
N ILE A 50 2.99 -3.33 19.05
CA ILE A 50 3.27 -1.89 18.95
C ILE A 50 3.90 -1.53 17.59
N SER A 51 4.84 -2.34 17.10
CA SER A 51 5.46 -2.12 15.80
C SER A 51 4.48 -2.24 14.65
N ALA A 52 3.55 -3.21 14.73
CA ALA A 52 2.49 -3.39 13.76
C ALA A 52 1.55 -2.18 13.70
N GLN A 53 1.16 -1.64 14.86
CA GLN A 53 0.33 -0.43 14.94
C GLN A 53 1.05 0.80 14.36
N ARG A 54 2.34 0.97 14.69
CA ARG A 54 3.18 2.03 14.13
C ARG A 54 3.29 1.92 12.61
N LEU A 55 3.48 0.71 12.08
CA LEU A 55 3.54 0.48 10.63
C LEU A 55 2.24 0.92 9.95
N ALA A 56 1.09 0.53 10.50
CA ALA A 56 -0.21 0.92 9.97
C ALA A 56 -0.40 2.45 9.96
N ALA A 57 -0.03 3.12 11.05
CA ALA A 57 -0.08 4.58 11.13
C ALA A 57 0.85 5.25 10.11
N ARG A 58 2.08 4.75 9.97
CA ARG A 58 3.07 5.30 9.01
C ARG A 58 2.66 5.12 7.56
N ILE A 59 2.00 4.03 7.19
CA ILE A 59 1.47 3.84 5.84
C ILE A 59 0.45 4.94 5.51
N THR A 60 -0.46 5.23 6.42
CA THR A 60 -1.46 6.29 6.25
C THR A 60 -0.79 7.67 6.16
N GLU A 61 0.17 7.97 7.04
CA GLU A 61 0.92 9.22 7.05
C GLU A 61 1.74 9.42 5.76
N LEU A 62 2.55 8.44 5.37
CA LEU A 62 3.42 8.52 4.19
C LEU A 62 2.66 8.54 2.88
N SER A 63 1.46 8.00 2.86
CA SER A 63 0.57 8.08 1.69
C SER A 63 -0.21 9.39 1.61
N GLU A 64 0.01 10.33 2.55
CA GLU A 64 -0.75 11.59 2.65
C GLU A 64 -2.28 11.35 2.71
N GLY A 65 -2.68 10.28 3.40
CA GLY A 65 -4.07 9.87 3.52
C GLY A 65 -4.67 9.18 2.29
N ARG A 66 -3.90 8.97 1.22
CA ARG A 66 -4.38 8.21 0.04
C ARG A 66 -4.65 6.74 0.35
N ILE A 67 -3.98 6.19 1.36
CA ILE A 67 -4.21 4.86 1.89
C ILE A 67 -4.61 5.00 3.36
N THR A 68 -5.85 4.68 3.68
CA THR A 68 -6.31 4.62 5.06
C THR A 68 -6.14 3.20 5.57
N THR A 69 -5.24 3.00 6.54
CA THR A 69 -4.93 1.67 7.06
C THR A 69 -5.78 1.37 8.29
N LYS A 70 -6.52 0.27 8.25
CA LYS A 70 -7.24 -0.32 9.39
C LYS A 70 -6.44 -1.50 9.94
N TYR A 71 -5.99 -1.38 11.18
CA TYR A 71 -5.26 -2.44 11.88
C TYR A 71 -6.16 -3.18 12.85
N PHE A 72 -6.15 -4.50 12.79
CA PHE A 72 -6.84 -5.41 13.67
C PHE A 72 -5.85 -6.34 14.37
N ALA A 73 -5.84 -6.30 15.68
CA ALA A 73 -5.05 -7.21 16.50
C ALA A 73 -5.67 -8.61 16.56
N ALA A 74 -4.92 -9.56 17.10
CA ALA A 74 -5.40 -10.93 17.30
C ALA A 74 -6.72 -10.96 18.06
N GLY A 75 -7.72 -11.65 17.51
CA GLY A 75 -9.05 -11.79 18.11
C GLY A 75 -10.01 -10.62 17.87
N GLU A 76 -9.57 -9.50 17.25
CA GLU A 76 -10.46 -8.37 16.97
C GLU A 76 -11.32 -8.59 15.71
N ARG A 77 -10.80 -9.26 14.73
CA ARG A 77 -11.49 -9.59 13.48
C ARG A 77 -11.52 -11.09 13.24
N VAL A 78 -10.38 -11.74 13.36
CA VAL A 78 -10.19 -13.19 13.19
C VAL A 78 -9.30 -13.73 14.29
N GLY A 79 -9.29 -15.05 14.47
CA GLY A 79 -8.38 -15.73 15.37
C GLY A 79 -6.91 -15.45 14.99
N ALA A 80 -6.01 -15.53 15.97
CA ALA A 80 -4.59 -15.21 15.77
C ALA A 80 -3.97 -15.98 14.60
N PHE A 81 -4.27 -17.26 14.45
CA PHE A 81 -3.71 -18.12 13.41
C PHE A 81 -4.53 -18.17 12.12
N ASP A 82 -5.68 -17.51 12.07
CA ASP A 82 -6.53 -17.41 10.89
C ASP A 82 -6.15 -16.24 9.98
N SER A 83 -5.22 -15.40 10.43
CA SER A 83 -4.78 -14.19 9.71
C SER A 83 -4.22 -14.49 8.32
N PHE A 84 -3.53 -15.62 8.13
CA PHE A 84 -3.06 -16.08 6.82
C PHE A 84 -4.23 -16.39 5.88
N ASP A 85 -5.21 -17.15 6.36
CA ASP A 85 -6.37 -17.56 5.56
C ASP A 85 -7.26 -16.35 5.21
N GLU A 86 -7.36 -15.39 6.11
CA GLU A 86 -8.09 -14.14 5.90
C GLU A 86 -7.54 -13.35 4.71
N VAL A 87 -6.20 -13.30 4.57
CA VAL A 87 -5.55 -12.65 3.43
C VAL A 87 -5.60 -13.53 2.19
N ALA A 88 -5.36 -14.83 2.32
CA ALA A 88 -5.43 -15.77 1.19
C ALA A 88 -6.81 -15.80 0.52
N ASN A 89 -7.87 -15.62 1.31
CA ASN A 89 -9.25 -15.54 0.81
C ASN A 89 -9.63 -14.13 0.30
N GLY A 90 -8.74 -13.15 0.39
CA GLY A 90 -8.97 -11.78 -0.09
C GLY A 90 -9.84 -10.91 0.84
N ASN A 91 -10.15 -11.37 2.05
CA ASN A 91 -10.95 -10.62 3.02
C ASN A 91 -10.16 -9.49 3.70
N SER A 92 -8.84 -9.61 3.76
CA SER A 92 -7.91 -8.59 4.25
C SER A 92 -6.77 -8.41 3.26
N ASN A 93 -6.12 -7.24 3.27
CA ASN A 93 -5.09 -6.90 2.29
C ASN A 93 -3.70 -7.38 2.70
N ALA A 94 -3.44 -7.45 4.01
CA ALA A 94 -2.15 -7.88 4.54
C ALA A 94 -2.30 -8.50 5.92
N TYR A 95 -1.32 -9.32 6.31
CA TYR A 95 -1.18 -9.78 7.68
C TYR A 95 0.22 -9.49 8.22
N ILE A 96 0.32 -9.44 9.55
CA ILE A 96 1.59 -9.33 10.27
C ILE A 96 1.68 -10.48 11.25
N ALA A 97 2.61 -11.40 11.00
CA ALA A 97 2.79 -12.63 11.76
C ALA A 97 4.21 -13.17 11.59
N ALA A 98 4.48 -14.28 12.24
CA ALA A 98 5.66 -15.10 11.95
C ALA A 98 5.23 -16.26 11.04
N ASP A 99 5.70 -16.27 9.81
CA ASP A 99 5.20 -17.18 8.76
C ASP A 99 5.38 -18.66 9.10
N TYR A 100 6.35 -19.02 9.95
CA TYR A 100 6.55 -20.41 10.39
C TYR A 100 5.36 -21.03 11.15
N TYR A 101 4.41 -20.21 11.59
CA TYR A 101 3.16 -20.71 12.19
C TYR A 101 2.37 -21.59 11.22
N TRP A 102 2.52 -21.35 9.93
CA TRP A 102 1.81 -22.09 8.86
C TRP A 102 2.70 -23.10 8.12
N LYS A 103 3.78 -23.59 8.74
CA LYS A 103 4.63 -24.64 8.16
C LYS A 103 3.84 -25.91 7.75
N GLY A 104 2.72 -26.17 8.41
CA GLY A 104 1.81 -27.26 8.06
C GLY A 104 1.01 -27.02 6.78
N LYS A 105 0.90 -25.78 6.31
CA LYS A 105 0.23 -25.43 5.05
C LYS A 105 1.22 -25.43 3.88
N HIS A 106 2.42 -24.91 4.09
CA HIS A 106 3.48 -24.91 3.11
C HIS A 106 4.86 -24.90 3.78
N GLU A 107 5.73 -25.83 3.38
CA GLU A 107 7.05 -25.99 3.99
C GLU A 107 7.95 -24.75 3.85
N ALA A 108 7.78 -23.97 2.77
CA ALA A 108 8.58 -22.78 2.54
C ALA A 108 8.34 -21.66 3.56
N THR A 109 7.20 -21.63 4.26
CA THR A 109 6.85 -20.55 5.19
C THR A 109 7.85 -20.41 6.34
N GLN A 110 8.47 -21.50 6.75
CA GLN A 110 9.48 -21.48 7.82
C GLN A 110 10.75 -20.71 7.45
N PHE A 111 11.07 -20.55 6.16
CA PHE A 111 12.29 -19.87 5.71
C PHE A 111 12.14 -18.34 5.66
N PHE A 112 10.92 -17.80 5.76
CA PHE A 112 10.68 -16.36 5.75
C PHE A 112 10.82 -15.70 7.11
N ALA A 113 10.80 -16.47 8.20
CA ALA A 113 10.84 -15.91 9.56
C ALA A 113 12.20 -16.06 10.24
N ALA A 114 12.82 -17.24 10.14
CA ALA A 114 14.11 -17.51 10.76
C ALA A 114 14.83 -18.65 10.03
N VAL A 115 16.04 -18.38 9.57
CA VAL A 115 16.92 -19.38 8.97
C VAL A 115 18.03 -19.68 9.97
N PRO A 116 18.15 -20.92 10.45
CA PRO A 116 19.26 -21.30 11.33
C PRO A 116 20.60 -20.93 10.66
N PHE A 117 21.49 -20.31 11.41
CA PHE A 117 22.79 -19.81 10.92
C PHE A 117 22.68 -18.74 9.80
N GLY A 118 21.49 -18.16 9.60
CA GLY A 118 21.28 -17.05 8.69
C GLY A 118 21.79 -15.72 9.27
N LEU A 119 21.39 -14.63 8.62
CA LEU A 119 21.76 -13.28 9.03
C LEU A 119 21.22 -12.93 10.43
N THR A 120 22.00 -12.22 11.21
CA THR A 120 21.52 -11.58 12.45
C THR A 120 20.49 -10.49 12.12
N ALA A 121 19.72 -10.06 13.12
CA ALA A 121 18.72 -8.99 12.94
C ALA A 121 19.33 -7.71 12.35
N GLY A 122 20.55 -7.35 12.75
CA GLY A 122 21.28 -6.19 12.22
C GLY A 122 21.70 -6.36 10.76
N GLU A 123 22.23 -7.50 10.41
CA GLU A 123 22.63 -7.84 9.04
C GLU A 123 21.42 -7.93 8.10
N MET A 124 20.31 -8.50 8.58
CA MET A 124 19.06 -8.53 7.81
C MET A 124 18.54 -7.12 7.53
N ALA A 125 18.53 -6.25 8.54
CA ALA A 125 18.13 -4.85 8.37
C ALA A 125 19.05 -4.12 7.37
N ALA A 126 20.36 -4.31 7.45
CA ALA A 126 21.32 -3.73 6.52
C ALA A 126 21.11 -4.24 5.09
N SER A 127 20.87 -5.54 4.92
CA SER A 127 20.58 -6.15 3.62
C SER A 127 19.31 -5.58 2.97
N LEU A 128 18.23 -5.45 3.75
CA LEU A 128 16.97 -4.86 3.25
C LEU A 128 17.15 -3.41 2.83
N ILE A 129 17.85 -2.60 3.62
CA ILE A 129 18.15 -1.21 3.29
C ILE A 129 18.95 -1.14 1.98
N THR A 130 19.99 -1.95 1.83
CA THR A 130 20.83 -1.98 0.62
C THR A 130 20.00 -2.38 -0.60
N CYS A 131 19.13 -3.39 -0.47
CA CYS A 131 18.25 -3.84 -1.55
C CYS A 131 17.27 -2.73 -1.99
N ILE A 132 16.65 -2.03 -1.05
CA ILE A 132 15.74 -0.92 -1.34
C ILE A 132 16.47 0.20 -2.09
N PHE A 133 17.64 0.63 -1.60
CA PHE A 133 18.41 1.70 -2.25
C PHE A 133 18.93 1.32 -3.63
N SER A 134 19.23 0.04 -3.89
CA SER A 134 19.66 -0.42 -5.22
C SER A 134 18.52 -0.47 -6.24
N SER A 135 17.27 -0.61 -5.77
CA SER A 135 16.09 -0.67 -6.63
C SER A 135 15.52 0.71 -7.02
N ILE A 136 16.03 1.79 -6.42
CA ILE A 136 15.57 3.18 -6.67
C ILE A 136 16.42 3.85 -7.78
N LYS A 137 17.46 3.19 -8.28
CA LYS A 137 18.24 3.65 -9.45
C LYS A 137 17.63 3.12 -10.75
#